data_2656297a3fadc8c7dfa15c7f3f9fbf41
#
_entry.id   2656297a3fadc8c7dfa15c7f3f9fbf41
#
_cell.length_a   1.000
_cell.length_b   1.000
_cell.length_c   1.000
_cell.angle_alpha   90.00
_cell.angle_beta   90.00
_cell.angle_gamma   90.00
#
_symmetry.space_group_name_H-M   'P 1'
#
loop_
_entity.id
_entity.type
_entity.pdbx_description
1 polymer ?
#
loop_
_entity_poly.entity_id
_entity_poly.type
_entity_poly.pdbx_seq_one_letter_code
_entity_poly.pdbx_strand_id
1 'polypeptide(L)' 'MTIIDPPTGWRYGFPKPIPKDRLKDVNTWLVEQGYPQEEIDKLGDYFYYRYWETDETENNENTTHQ' A
#
# COMPACT_ATOMS: atom_id res chain seq x y z
N MET A 1 -2.34 1.45 11.08
CA MET A 1 -1.81 0.61 9.98
C MET A 1 -1.46 1.51 8.79
N THR A 2 -0.48 1.11 8.02
CA THR A 2 -0.03 1.89 6.87
C THR A 2 -0.70 1.38 5.60
N ILE A 3 -1.24 2.30 4.81
CA ILE A 3 -1.90 1.97 3.55
C ILE A 3 -1.00 2.40 2.41
N ILE A 4 -0.88 1.54 1.40
CA ILE A 4 -0.04 1.79 0.22
C ILE A 4 -0.92 1.89 -1.01
N ASP A 5 -0.67 2.92 -1.83
CA ASP A 5 -1.45 3.17 -3.04
C ASP A 5 -0.53 3.53 -4.20
N PRO A 6 -0.12 2.54 -5.02
CA PRO A 6 0.76 2.80 -6.17
C PRO A 6 -0.02 3.40 -7.34
N PRO A 7 0.68 3.96 -8.35
CA PRO A 7 0.00 4.51 -9.53
C PRO A 7 -0.87 3.46 -10.20
N THR A 8 -2.08 3.84 -10.54
CA THR A 8 -3.11 2.96 -11.13
C THR A 8 -3.37 1.72 -10.27
N GLY A 9 -3.06 1.79 -8.98
CA GLY A 9 -3.22 0.63 -8.09
C GLY A 9 -4.64 0.11 -8.03
N TRP A 10 -5.63 0.99 -8.26
CA TRP A 10 -7.04 0.58 -8.23
C TRP A 10 -7.32 -0.57 -9.21
N ARG A 11 -6.51 -0.70 -10.26
CA ARG A 11 -6.67 -1.77 -11.25
C ARG A 11 -6.21 -3.13 -10.71
N TYR A 12 -5.48 -3.12 -9.62
CA TYR A 12 -4.84 -4.33 -9.08
C TYR A 12 -5.23 -4.57 -7.62
N GLY A 13 -6.28 -3.92 -7.16
CA GLY A 13 -6.78 -4.16 -5.83
C GLY A 13 -6.25 -3.24 -4.74
N PHE A 14 -5.53 -2.19 -5.12
CA PHE A 14 -5.04 -1.22 -4.14
C PHE A 14 -6.02 -0.06 -3.99
N PRO A 15 -5.92 0.70 -2.94
CA PRO A 15 -4.91 0.67 -1.88
C PRO A 15 -5.09 -0.51 -0.93
N LYS A 16 -3.99 -0.94 -0.31
CA LYS A 16 -4.00 -2.06 0.63
C LYS A 16 -3.15 -1.76 1.85
N PRO A 17 -3.49 -2.34 3.01
CA PRO A 17 -2.62 -2.22 4.17
C PRO A 17 -1.38 -3.09 4.00
N ILE A 18 -0.24 -2.58 4.44
CA ILE A 18 1.03 -3.30 4.36
C ILE A 18 1.49 -3.66 5.78
N PRO A 19 1.97 -4.90 5.99
CA PRO A 19 2.55 -5.25 7.27
C PRO A 19 3.81 -4.43 7.56
N LYS A 20 4.04 -4.11 8.82
CA LYS A 20 5.17 -3.26 9.19
C LYS A 20 6.50 -3.82 8.74
N ASP A 21 6.67 -5.13 8.79
CA ASP A 21 7.94 -5.75 8.42
C ASP A 21 8.18 -5.74 6.92
N ARG A 22 7.19 -5.33 6.11
CA ARG A 22 7.36 -5.23 4.67
C ARG A 22 7.62 -3.80 4.21
N LEU A 23 7.65 -2.84 5.13
CA LEU A 23 7.90 -1.44 4.77
C LEU A 23 9.29 -1.23 4.20
N LYS A 24 10.23 -2.13 4.46
CA LYS A 24 11.58 -2.03 3.94
C LYS A 24 11.72 -2.55 2.51
N ASP A 25 10.69 -3.24 1.99
CA ASP A 25 10.75 -3.77 0.63
C ASP A 25 9.39 -3.65 -0.07
N VAL A 26 8.87 -2.42 -0.06
CA VAL A 26 7.53 -2.14 -0.59
C VAL A 26 7.37 -2.60 -2.03
N ASN A 27 8.37 -2.36 -2.89
CA ASN A 27 8.24 -2.74 -4.30
C ASN A 27 8.06 -4.24 -4.47
N THR A 28 8.83 -5.04 -3.72
CA THR A 28 8.69 -6.49 -3.78
C THR A 28 7.32 -6.91 -3.27
N TRP A 29 6.87 -6.28 -2.17
CA TRP A 29 5.57 -6.59 -1.61
C TRP A 29 4.45 -6.28 -2.59
N LEU A 30 4.56 -5.15 -3.32
CA LEU A 30 3.55 -4.78 -4.32
C LEU A 30 3.38 -5.89 -5.36
N VAL A 31 4.51 -6.41 -5.87
CA VAL A 31 4.46 -7.47 -6.86
C VAL A 31 3.83 -8.73 -6.29
N GLU A 32 4.14 -9.07 -5.05
CA GLU A 32 3.54 -10.22 -4.39
C GLU A 32 2.03 -10.06 -4.27
N GLN A 33 1.55 -8.83 -4.16
CA GLN A 33 0.13 -8.56 -4.02
C GLN A 33 -0.59 -8.41 -5.36
N GLY A 34 0.11 -8.62 -6.46
CA GLY A 34 -0.51 -8.61 -7.79
C GLY A 34 -0.24 -7.38 -8.63
N TYR A 35 0.56 -6.46 -8.13
CA TYR A 35 0.93 -5.27 -8.91
C TYR A 35 2.00 -5.67 -9.92
N PRO A 36 1.80 -5.40 -11.22
CA PRO A 36 2.76 -5.88 -12.22
C PRO A 36 4.15 -5.24 -12.07
N GLN A 37 5.17 -6.07 -12.19
CA GLN A 37 6.55 -5.59 -12.15
C GLN A 37 6.79 -4.56 -13.25
N GLU A 38 6.18 -4.73 -14.42
CA GLU A 38 6.39 -3.80 -15.53
C GLU A 38 5.88 -2.40 -15.22
N GLU A 39 4.90 -2.24 -14.34
CA GLU A 39 4.46 -0.90 -13.96
C GLU A 39 5.54 -0.20 -13.17
N ILE A 40 6.27 -0.93 -12.35
CA ILE A 40 7.40 -0.38 -11.61
C ILE A 40 8.53 -0.05 -12.58
N ASP A 41 8.81 -0.97 -13.50
CA ASP A 41 9.91 -0.82 -14.45
C ASP A 41 9.72 0.36 -15.39
N LYS A 42 8.48 0.62 -15.79
CA LYS A 42 8.17 1.74 -16.68
C LYS A 42 8.60 3.08 -16.10
N LEU A 43 8.46 3.24 -14.80
CA LEU A 43 8.83 4.48 -14.13
C LEU A 43 10.27 4.46 -13.66
N GLY A 44 10.85 3.26 -13.47
CA GLY A 44 12.23 3.11 -13.05
C GLY A 44 12.52 3.90 -11.79
N ASP A 45 13.51 4.77 -11.85
CA ASP A 45 13.91 5.57 -10.70
C ASP A 45 12.84 6.59 -10.27
N TYR A 46 11.85 6.81 -11.12
CA TYR A 46 10.78 7.76 -10.80
C TYR A 46 9.56 7.06 -10.22
N PHE A 47 9.65 5.75 -9.99
CA PHE A 47 8.52 5.04 -9.40
C PHE A 47 8.22 5.59 -8.00
N TYR A 48 6.94 5.73 -7.72
CA TYR A 48 6.50 6.25 -6.44
C TYR A 48 5.21 5.54 -6.04
N TYR A 49 4.82 5.75 -4.79
CA TYR A 49 3.51 5.31 -4.32
C TYR A 49 3.08 6.28 -3.23
N ARG A 50 1.77 6.38 -3.05
CA ARG A 50 1.24 7.18 -1.95
C ARG A 50 1.06 6.27 -0.74
N TYR A 51 1.16 6.84 0.42
CA TYR A 51 0.92 6.09 1.63
C TYR A 51 0.38 7.02 2.71
N TRP A 52 -0.33 6.44 3.64
CA TRP A 52 -0.83 7.18 4.79
C TRP A 52 -1.11 6.21 5.91
N GLU A 53 -1.25 6.78 7.13
CA GLU A 53 -1.58 5.98 8.29
C GLU A 53 -3.06 6.03 8.56
N THR A 54 -3.59 4.94 9.07
CA THR A 54 -4.97 4.87 9.48
C THR A 54 -5.02 4.08 10.77
N ASP A 55 -5.96 4.40 11.63
CA ASP A 55 -6.10 3.71 12.90
C ASP A 55 -7.38 2.90 12.95
N GLU A 56 -7.85 2.45 11.81
CA GLU A 56 -9.09 1.69 11.75
C GLU A 56 -9.01 0.36 12.47
N THR A 57 -7.88 -0.03 12.94
CA THR A 57 -7.76 -1.24 13.72
C THR A 57 -8.45 -1.11 15.05
N GLU A 58 -8.87 0.02 15.42
CA GLU A 58 -9.57 0.15 16.67
C GLU A 58 -11.02 0.23 16.51
N ASN A 59 -10.86 0.08 16.09
CA ASN A 59 -11.87 0.23 16.08
C ASN A 59 -12.71 0.16 16.31
N ASN A 60 -12.81 0.05 16.43
CA ASN A 60 -13.48 0.17 16.48
C ASN A 60 -14.11 0.49 16.89
N GLU A 61 -14.04 0.49 17.30
CA GLU A 61 -14.47 1.01 17.47
C GLU A 61 -14.75 1.73 17.70
N ASN A 62 -14.86 1.73 18.08
CA ASN A 62 -14.99 2.62 18.15
C ASN A 62 -15.12 3.30 18.23
N THR A 63 -15.29 3.35 18.47
CA THR A 63 -15.33 4.18 18.39
C THR A 63 -15.34 5.00 18.56
N THR A 64 -15.45 4.99 18.85
CA THR A 64 -15.40 5.82 18.90
C THR A 64 -15.32 6.62 19.13
N HIS A 65 -15.42 6.56 19.42
CA HIS A 65 -15.16 7.32 19.45
C HIS A 65 -15.16 7.83 19.47
N GLN A 66 -15.29 7.71 19.69
CA GLN A 66 -15.17 8.18 19.48
C GLN A 66 -15.06 8.52 19.44
#